data_2cce8be3e0843a59509a4b2f444a7cd2
#
_entry.id   2cce8be3e0843a59509a4b2f444a7cd2
#
_cell.length_a   1.000
_cell.length_b   1.000
_cell.length_c   1.000
_cell.angle_alpha   90.00
_cell.angle_beta   90.00
_cell.angle_gamma   90.00
#
_symmetry.space_group_name_H-M   'P 1'
#
loop_
_entity.id
_entity.type
_entity.pdbx_description
1 polymer ?
#
loop_
_entity_poly.entity_id
_entity_poly.type
_entity_poly.pdbx_seq_one_letter_code
_entity_poly.pdbx_strand_id
1 'polypeptide(L)'
;RPTTAHLGVRFDPKFSGPGLKVRDVIPDGPATESGSEISPGEVILSIDGVSVDPKIDLTTVLNGRANRNVFLKVISKGKKIERNVVLRPISYARARSSLYRKWQDDNRAIVAQRANNIGYLHIQGMNWNSFLDFERELYDIGYGKDGLIIDVRDNGGGSTTDHLLTALTQPDHAVTVPRGGGQGYPQSRKVYATWTKPIVVLCNQNSYSNAEIFSHAIKNLKRGKLVGVPTAGGVISTGTARVMD
;
A
#
# COMPACT_ATOMS: atom_id res chain seq x y z
N ARG A 1 9.57 -7.80 -23.31
CA ARG A 1 10.50 -6.66 -23.11
C ARG A 1 11.27 -6.89 -21.82
N PRO A 2 12.60 -6.66 -21.78
CA PRO A 2 13.34 -6.74 -20.54
C PRO A 2 12.79 -5.71 -19.55
N THR A 3 12.61 -6.12 -18.30
CA THR A 3 12.16 -5.23 -17.23
C THR A 3 13.36 -4.78 -16.42
N THR A 4 13.40 -3.50 -16.06
CA THR A 4 14.44 -2.95 -15.19
C THR A 4 14.28 -3.49 -13.78
N ALA A 5 15.37 -3.93 -13.18
CA ALA A 5 15.40 -4.39 -11.81
C ALA A 5 15.59 -3.23 -10.82
N HIS A 6 15.23 -3.47 -9.56
CA HIS A 6 15.32 -2.50 -8.47
C HIS A 6 16.29 -3.01 -7.39
N LEU A 7 17.29 -2.23 -7.04
CA LEU A 7 18.30 -2.58 -6.04
C LEU A 7 17.79 -2.59 -4.58
N GLY A 8 16.54 -2.21 -4.35
CA GLY A 8 16.00 -2.08 -2.98
C GLY A 8 16.42 -0.80 -2.27
N VAL A 9 16.98 0.16 -2.99
CA VAL A 9 17.37 1.49 -2.47
C VAL A 9 16.77 2.60 -3.33
N ARG A 10 16.54 3.78 -2.72
CA ARG A 10 16.20 5.01 -3.45
C ARG A 10 17.35 6.01 -3.33
N PHE A 11 17.61 6.72 -4.41
CA PHE A 11 18.75 7.63 -4.51
C PHE A 11 18.38 9.06 -4.13
N ASP A 12 19.38 9.81 -3.67
CA ASP A 12 19.26 11.23 -3.35
C ASP A 12 19.32 12.06 -4.66
N PRO A 13 18.21 12.68 -5.09
CA PRO A 13 18.18 13.41 -6.36
C PRO A 13 18.98 14.71 -6.33
N LYS A 14 19.42 15.17 -5.13
CA LYS A 14 20.22 16.38 -4.96
C LYS A 14 21.72 16.08 -4.93
N PHE A 15 22.11 14.81 -4.95
CA PHE A 15 23.52 14.44 -4.97
C PHE A 15 24.13 14.66 -6.36
N SER A 16 25.31 15.28 -6.42
CA SER A 16 26.00 15.64 -7.67
C SER A 16 27.42 15.09 -7.76
N GLY A 17 27.83 14.26 -6.82
CA GLY A 17 29.16 13.63 -6.82
C GLY A 17 29.23 12.37 -7.71
N PRO A 18 30.40 11.73 -7.79
CA PRO A 18 30.55 10.44 -8.45
C PRO A 18 29.74 9.38 -7.67
N GLY A 19 29.11 8.47 -8.40
CA GLY A 19 28.26 7.42 -7.85
C GLY A 19 26.82 7.85 -7.60
N LEU A 20 26.04 6.96 -6.99
CA LEU A 20 24.64 7.14 -6.64
C LEU A 20 24.51 7.09 -5.12
N LYS A 21 24.22 8.24 -4.49
CA LYS A 21 24.06 8.31 -3.04
C LYS A 21 22.70 7.74 -2.62
N VAL A 22 22.72 6.78 -1.71
CA VAL A 22 21.53 6.17 -1.15
C VAL A 22 20.85 7.14 -0.20
N ARG A 23 19.59 7.47 -0.49
CA ARG A 23 18.73 8.28 0.37
C ARG A 23 18.07 7.44 1.45
N ASP A 24 17.46 6.33 1.03
CA ASP A 24 16.78 5.38 1.91
C ASP A 24 16.77 3.97 1.30
N VAL A 25 16.42 2.99 2.14
CA VAL A 25 16.38 1.57 1.78
C VAL A 25 14.92 1.09 1.88
N ILE A 26 14.51 0.29 0.92
CA ILE A 26 13.18 -0.32 0.89
C ILE A 26 13.13 -1.44 1.94
N PRO A 27 12.18 -1.43 2.87
CA PRO A 27 12.02 -2.48 3.86
C PRO A 27 11.82 -3.86 3.20
N ASP A 28 12.36 -4.89 3.80
CA ASP A 28 12.30 -6.27 3.29
C ASP A 28 12.79 -6.41 1.84
N GLY A 29 13.64 -5.47 1.44
CA GLY A 29 14.27 -5.45 0.13
C GLY A 29 15.66 -6.06 0.13
N PRO A 30 16.26 -6.29 -1.05
CA PRO A 30 17.55 -6.98 -1.17
C PRO A 30 18.70 -6.24 -0.48
N ALA A 31 18.58 -4.93 -0.27
CA ALA A 31 19.58 -4.13 0.42
C ALA A 31 19.46 -4.18 1.97
N THR A 32 18.52 -4.95 2.51
CA THR A 32 18.37 -5.23 3.96
C THR A 32 18.73 -6.66 4.32
N GLU A 33 19.03 -7.52 3.34
CA GLU A 33 19.39 -8.92 3.57
C GLU A 33 20.83 -9.02 4.09
N SER A 34 21.07 -9.97 5.00
CA SER A 34 22.42 -10.22 5.56
C SER A 34 23.43 -10.48 4.44
N GLY A 35 24.56 -9.76 4.50
CA GLY A 35 25.63 -9.84 3.51
C GLY A 35 25.45 -8.94 2.28
N SER A 36 24.26 -8.33 2.11
CA SER A 36 24.00 -7.34 1.04
C SER A 36 23.52 -5.99 1.57
N GLU A 37 23.68 -5.74 2.87
CA GLU A 37 23.23 -4.52 3.53
C GLU A 37 23.83 -3.28 2.90
N ILE A 38 22.95 -2.33 2.59
CA ILE A 38 23.29 -0.97 2.16
C ILE A 38 22.55 0.00 3.05
N SER A 39 23.25 1.04 3.52
CA SER A 39 22.70 2.01 4.45
C SER A 39 22.46 3.38 3.80
N PRO A 40 21.49 4.16 4.32
CA PRO A 40 21.30 5.55 3.88
C PRO A 40 22.59 6.37 4.06
N GLY A 41 22.96 7.11 3.02
CA GLY A 41 24.16 7.93 2.95
C GLY A 41 25.40 7.23 2.36
N GLU A 42 25.36 5.92 2.13
CA GLU A 42 26.38 5.23 1.33
C GLU A 42 26.25 5.61 -0.16
N VAL A 43 27.31 5.43 -0.92
CA VAL A 43 27.37 5.77 -2.34
C VAL A 43 27.74 4.54 -3.16
N ILE A 44 26.90 4.17 -4.12
CA ILE A 44 27.17 3.10 -5.08
C ILE A 44 27.98 3.72 -6.22
N LEU A 45 29.21 3.25 -6.42
CA LEU A 45 30.13 3.76 -7.43
C LEU A 45 30.02 3.02 -8.76
N SER A 46 29.75 1.70 -8.72
CA SER A 46 29.58 0.90 -9.92
C SER A 46 28.60 -0.24 -9.72
N ILE A 47 28.01 -0.69 -10.83
CA ILE A 47 27.11 -1.85 -10.93
C ILE A 47 27.66 -2.76 -12.01
N ASP A 48 27.98 -4.02 -11.68
CA ASP A 48 28.62 -5.00 -12.58
C ASP A 48 29.85 -4.43 -13.32
N GLY A 49 30.69 -3.64 -12.64
CA GLY A 49 31.87 -3.00 -13.18
C GLY A 49 31.63 -1.71 -13.97
N VAL A 50 30.37 -1.37 -14.27
CA VAL A 50 30.03 -0.12 -14.95
C VAL A 50 29.92 1.01 -13.92
N SER A 51 30.74 2.07 -14.09
CA SER A 51 30.67 3.26 -13.24
C SER A 51 29.32 3.94 -13.38
N VAL A 52 28.75 4.39 -12.25
CA VAL A 52 27.45 5.05 -12.23
C VAL A 52 27.57 6.47 -11.64
N ASP A 53 26.69 7.34 -12.05
CA ASP A 53 26.54 8.70 -11.53
C ASP A 53 25.06 9.15 -11.61
N PRO A 54 24.68 10.32 -11.07
CA PRO A 54 23.30 10.76 -11.10
C PRO A 54 22.67 10.98 -12.48
N LYS A 55 23.47 10.99 -13.55
CA LYS A 55 23.01 11.17 -14.94
C LYS A 55 22.80 9.86 -15.68
N ILE A 56 23.21 8.73 -15.08
CA ILE A 56 23.10 7.43 -15.74
C ILE A 56 21.62 7.03 -15.93
N ASP A 57 21.32 6.48 -17.09
CA ASP A 57 20.12 5.70 -17.29
C ASP A 57 20.29 4.30 -16.65
N LEU A 58 19.69 4.09 -15.49
CA LEU A 58 19.78 2.81 -14.78
C LEU A 58 19.23 1.62 -15.57
N THR A 59 18.44 1.84 -16.62
CA THR A 59 17.97 0.75 -17.48
C THR A 59 19.11 0.08 -18.20
N THR A 60 20.20 0.80 -18.51
CA THR A 60 21.37 0.27 -19.19
C THR A 60 22.10 -0.80 -18.38
N VAL A 61 22.06 -0.72 -17.05
CA VAL A 61 22.78 -1.63 -16.15
C VAL A 61 21.86 -2.59 -15.41
N LEU A 62 20.54 -2.29 -15.30
CA LEU A 62 19.60 -3.08 -14.50
C LEU A 62 18.52 -3.82 -15.31
N ASN A 63 18.43 -3.61 -16.64
CA ASN A 63 17.49 -4.38 -17.47
C ASN A 63 17.83 -5.87 -17.45
N GLY A 64 16.81 -6.70 -17.17
CA GLY A 64 16.96 -8.15 -17.13
C GLY A 64 17.74 -8.69 -15.92
N ARG A 65 18.04 -7.82 -14.91
CA ARG A 65 18.81 -8.21 -13.72
C ARG A 65 17.95 -8.66 -12.54
N ALA A 66 16.63 -8.59 -12.63
CA ALA A 66 15.76 -9.08 -11.55
C ALA A 66 16.05 -10.55 -11.23
N ASN A 67 16.20 -10.85 -9.94
CA ASN A 67 16.54 -12.16 -9.38
C ASN A 67 17.91 -12.74 -9.87
N ARG A 68 18.82 -11.90 -10.35
CA ARG A 68 20.20 -12.26 -10.70
C ARG A 68 21.17 -11.47 -9.84
N ASN A 69 22.24 -12.10 -9.39
CA ASN A 69 23.26 -11.39 -8.62
C ASN A 69 23.86 -10.25 -9.46
N VAL A 70 23.99 -9.08 -8.87
CA VAL A 70 24.75 -7.95 -9.37
C VAL A 70 25.84 -7.60 -8.37
N PHE A 71 26.96 -7.13 -8.86
CA PHE A 71 28.12 -6.74 -8.07
C PHE A 71 28.17 -5.23 -7.95
N LEU A 72 28.08 -4.73 -6.73
CA LEU A 72 28.11 -3.31 -6.44
C LEU A 72 29.43 -2.95 -5.77
N LYS A 73 30.05 -1.84 -6.18
CA LYS A 73 31.12 -1.20 -5.43
C LYS A 73 30.51 -0.05 -4.65
N VAL A 74 30.63 -0.05 -3.33
CA VAL A 74 29.95 0.87 -2.40
C VAL A 74 30.99 1.56 -1.54
N ILE A 75 30.86 2.87 -1.36
CA ILE A 75 31.61 3.63 -0.33
C ILE A 75 30.74 3.78 0.91
N SER A 76 31.29 3.40 2.05
CA SER A 76 30.64 3.57 3.36
C SER A 76 30.50 5.04 3.74
N LYS A 77 29.39 5.37 4.41
CA LYS A 77 29.10 6.73 4.86
C LYS A 77 30.23 7.30 5.75
N GLY A 78 30.76 8.46 5.37
CA GLY A 78 31.78 9.15 6.17
C GLY A 78 33.18 8.49 6.18
N LYS A 79 33.38 7.44 5.39
CA LYS A 79 34.65 6.74 5.25
C LYS A 79 35.02 6.67 3.76
N LYS A 80 36.31 6.78 3.44
CA LYS A 80 36.84 6.52 2.09
C LYS A 80 37.14 5.02 1.87
N ILE A 81 36.31 4.15 2.48
CA ILE A 81 36.53 2.70 2.41
C ILE A 81 35.52 2.14 1.38
N GLU A 82 36.05 1.61 0.31
CA GLU A 82 35.28 0.88 -0.67
C GLU A 82 35.07 -0.58 -0.22
N ARG A 83 33.88 -1.10 -0.48
CA ARG A 83 33.54 -2.50 -0.28
C ARG A 83 32.74 -3.03 -1.46
N ASN A 84 32.84 -4.33 -1.69
CA ASN A 84 32.03 -5.03 -2.66
C ASN A 84 30.80 -5.61 -1.98
N VAL A 85 29.66 -5.44 -2.62
CA VAL A 85 28.37 -5.97 -2.17
C VAL A 85 27.80 -6.80 -3.31
N VAL A 86 27.42 -8.03 -3.03
CA VAL A 86 26.64 -8.84 -3.96
C VAL A 86 25.18 -8.74 -3.57
N LEU A 87 24.35 -8.29 -4.47
CA LEU A 87 22.95 -8.03 -4.23
C LEU A 87 22.11 -8.68 -5.34
N ARG A 88 20.95 -9.23 -4.98
CA ARG A 88 19.99 -9.82 -5.92
C ARG A 88 18.79 -8.88 -6.10
N PRO A 89 18.77 -8.04 -7.15
CA PRO A 89 17.72 -7.07 -7.38
C PRO A 89 16.34 -7.71 -7.53
N ILE A 90 15.32 -6.96 -7.16
CA ILE A 90 13.90 -7.35 -7.25
C ILE A 90 13.20 -6.61 -8.40
N SER A 91 11.96 -6.99 -8.72
CA SER A 91 11.14 -6.23 -9.65
C SER A 91 10.63 -4.92 -9.02
N TYR A 92 10.35 -3.91 -9.84
CA TYR A 92 9.69 -2.68 -9.38
C TYR A 92 8.33 -2.94 -8.73
N ALA A 93 7.59 -3.94 -9.20
CA ALA A 93 6.31 -4.32 -8.59
C ALA A 93 6.51 -4.77 -7.14
N ARG A 94 7.51 -5.62 -6.86
CA ARG A 94 7.84 -6.06 -5.50
C ARG A 94 8.32 -4.89 -4.64
N ALA A 95 9.16 -4.01 -5.17
CA ALA A 95 9.62 -2.82 -4.46
C ALA A 95 8.44 -1.90 -4.06
N ARG A 96 7.50 -1.65 -4.98
CA ARG A 96 6.29 -0.87 -4.70
C ARG A 96 5.41 -1.54 -3.65
N SER A 97 5.24 -2.86 -3.70
CA SER A 97 4.45 -3.60 -2.70
C SER A 97 5.06 -3.48 -1.30
N SER A 98 6.39 -3.55 -1.17
CA SER A 98 7.07 -3.36 0.13
C SER A 98 6.91 -1.93 0.66
N LEU A 99 7.04 -0.92 -0.21
CA LEU A 99 6.81 0.47 0.17
C LEU A 99 5.36 0.73 0.58
N TYR A 100 4.41 0.11 -0.11
CA TYR A 100 2.99 0.21 0.21
C TYR A 100 2.70 -0.39 1.60
N ARG A 101 3.19 -1.60 1.88
CA ARG A 101 3.04 -2.22 3.22
C ARG A 101 3.62 -1.33 4.32
N LYS A 102 4.85 -0.83 4.12
CA LYS A 102 5.44 0.09 5.10
C LYS A 102 4.57 1.33 5.33
N TRP A 103 4.04 1.91 4.28
CA TRP A 103 3.16 3.07 4.39
C TRP A 103 1.88 2.74 5.19
N GLN A 104 1.28 1.57 4.97
CA GLN A 104 0.14 1.11 5.77
C GLN A 104 0.53 0.93 7.24
N ASP A 105 1.66 0.28 7.53
CA ASP A 105 2.14 0.03 8.88
C ASP A 105 2.48 1.33 9.62
N ASP A 106 3.07 2.29 8.94
CA ASP A 106 3.34 3.63 9.49
C ASP A 106 2.02 4.35 9.85
N ASN A 107 1.00 4.29 8.98
CA ASN A 107 -0.32 4.88 9.30
C ASN A 107 -1.00 4.14 10.47
N ARG A 108 -0.95 2.82 10.52
CA ARG A 108 -1.44 2.02 11.66
C ARG A 108 -0.76 2.43 12.96
N ALA A 109 0.56 2.58 12.94
CA ALA A 109 1.34 3.01 14.10
C ALA A 109 0.94 4.43 14.56
N ILE A 110 0.77 5.38 13.64
CA ILE A 110 0.31 6.74 13.94
C ILE A 110 -1.06 6.73 14.61
N VAL A 111 -1.99 5.93 14.09
CA VAL A 111 -3.35 5.82 14.67
C VAL A 111 -3.28 5.16 16.04
N ALA A 112 -2.55 4.06 16.20
CA ALA A 112 -2.43 3.34 17.45
C ALA A 112 -1.78 4.19 18.56
N GLN A 113 -0.81 5.04 18.23
CA GLN A 113 -0.20 5.96 19.18
C GLN A 113 -1.16 7.03 19.69
N ARG A 114 -2.14 7.43 18.87
CA ARG A 114 -3.11 8.51 19.22
C ARG A 114 -4.40 7.98 19.83
N ALA A 115 -4.83 6.80 19.39
CA ALA A 115 -6.08 6.16 19.83
C ALA A 115 -5.96 4.64 19.62
N ASN A 116 -5.50 3.95 20.66
CA ASN A 116 -5.25 2.49 20.60
C ASN A 116 -6.52 1.64 20.38
N ASN A 117 -7.70 2.21 20.65
CA ASN A 117 -9.01 1.60 20.43
C ASN A 117 -9.57 1.85 19.02
N ILE A 118 -8.82 2.52 18.14
CA ILE A 118 -9.22 2.75 16.74
C ILE A 118 -8.32 1.93 15.83
N GLY A 119 -8.92 1.23 14.86
CA GLY A 119 -8.20 0.52 13.81
C GLY A 119 -8.04 1.39 12.55
N TYR A 120 -7.01 1.09 11.77
CA TYR A 120 -6.78 1.72 10.47
C TYR A 120 -6.58 0.65 9.41
N LEU A 121 -7.32 0.75 8.31
CA LEU A 121 -7.14 -0.07 7.13
C LEU A 121 -7.23 0.78 5.86
N HIS A 122 -6.52 0.36 4.82
CA HIS A 122 -6.51 1.04 3.52
C HIS A 122 -7.00 0.10 2.43
N ILE A 123 -7.97 0.54 1.65
CA ILE A 123 -8.49 -0.18 0.48
C ILE A 123 -7.74 0.32 -0.76
N GLN A 124 -6.79 -0.46 -1.24
CA GLN A 124 -5.88 -0.06 -2.32
C GLN A 124 -6.58 0.13 -3.67
N GLY A 125 -7.62 -0.66 -3.93
CA GLY A 125 -8.41 -0.60 -5.16
C GLY A 125 -9.77 -1.23 -4.95
N MET A 126 -10.74 -0.93 -5.81
CA MET A 126 -12.08 -1.53 -5.76
C MET A 126 -12.13 -2.81 -6.61
N ASN A 127 -11.25 -3.77 -6.28
CA ASN A 127 -11.17 -5.08 -6.92
C ASN A 127 -11.32 -6.22 -5.89
N TRP A 128 -11.51 -7.45 -6.38
CA TRP A 128 -11.81 -8.58 -5.51
C TRP A 128 -10.69 -8.91 -4.52
N ASN A 129 -9.43 -8.78 -4.92
CA ASN A 129 -8.31 -9.02 -4.00
C ASN A 129 -8.30 -8.02 -2.84
N SER A 130 -8.49 -6.74 -3.14
CA SER A 130 -8.59 -5.70 -2.10
C SER A 130 -9.81 -5.86 -1.21
N PHE A 131 -10.91 -6.42 -1.72
CA PHE A 131 -12.07 -6.76 -0.92
C PHE A 131 -11.80 -7.91 0.04
N LEU A 132 -11.13 -8.97 -0.40
CA LEU A 132 -10.72 -10.09 0.47
C LEU A 132 -9.71 -9.64 1.54
N ASP A 133 -8.79 -8.75 1.17
CA ASP A 133 -7.87 -8.13 2.14
C ASP A 133 -8.65 -7.31 3.18
N PHE A 134 -9.64 -6.52 2.75
CA PHE A 134 -10.52 -5.76 3.64
C PHE A 134 -11.29 -6.70 4.60
N GLU A 135 -11.87 -7.80 4.13
CA GLU A 135 -12.56 -8.75 5.01
C GLU A 135 -11.63 -9.34 6.07
N ARG A 136 -10.42 -9.73 5.66
CA ARG A 136 -9.40 -10.24 6.60
C ARG A 136 -9.03 -9.18 7.63
N GLU A 137 -8.80 -7.94 7.19
CA GLU A 137 -8.41 -6.82 8.05
C GLU A 137 -9.54 -6.40 9.00
N LEU A 138 -10.81 -6.56 8.64
CA LEU A 138 -11.93 -6.35 9.57
C LEU A 138 -11.85 -7.25 10.80
N TYR A 139 -11.38 -8.49 10.64
CA TYR A 139 -11.16 -9.39 11.78
C TYR A 139 -9.85 -9.08 12.50
N ASP A 140 -8.76 -8.95 11.77
CA ASP A 140 -7.41 -8.82 12.34
C ASP A 140 -7.22 -7.46 13.03
N ILE A 141 -7.52 -6.38 12.32
CA ILE A 141 -7.34 -4.99 12.82
C ILE A 141 -8.55 -4.54 13.65
N GLY A 142 -9.75 -4.97 13.27
CA GLY A 142 -10.99 -4.55 13.92
C GLY A 142 -11.25 -5.23 15.26
N TYR A 143 -10.63 -6.38 15.53
CA TYR A 143 -10.86 -7.10 16.79
C TYR A 143 -10.53 -6.21 18.00
N GLY A 144 -11.49 -6.10 18.93
CA GLY A 144 -11.35 -5.29 20.15
C GLY A 144 -11.34 -3.77 19.93
N LYS A 145 -11.54 -3.28 18.69
CA LYS A 145 -11.62 -1.84 18.42
C LYS A 145 -13.02 -1.29 18.56
N ASP A 146 -13.11 0.01 18.88
CA ASP A 146 -14.36 0.74 19.03
C ASP A 146 -14.78 1.46 17.73
N GLY A 147 -13.83 1.66 16.81
CA GLY A 147 -14.07 2.30 15.53
C GLY A 147 -12.97 2.02 14.53
N LEU A 148 -13.22 2.33 13.26
CA LEU A 148 -12.25 2.16 12.17
C LEU A 148 -12.07 3.45 11.36
N ILE A 149 -10.84 3.69 10.96
CA ILE A 149 -10.50 4.58 9.85
C ILE A 149 -10.34 3.70 8.61
N ILE A 150 -11.19 3.92 7.61
CA ILE A 150 -11.13 3.25 6.31
C ILE A 150 -10.59 4.26 5.30
N ASP A 151 -9.42 4.00 4.76
CA ASP A 151 -8.72 4.93 3.87
C ASP A 151 -8.89 4.47 2.41
N VAL A 152 -9.48 5.32 1.57
CA VAL A 152 -9.59 5.12 0.11
C VAL A 152 -8.84 6.20 -0.67
N ARG A 153 -7.90 6.88 -0.02
CA ARG A 153 -6.98 7.80 -0.73
C ARG A 153 -6.15 7.02 -1.73
N ASP A 154 -5.91 7.62 -2.88
CA ASP A 154 -5.15 7.03 -3.99
C ASP A 154 -5.74 5.71 -4.56
N ASN A 155 -7.00 5.43 -4.27
CA ASN A 155 -7.74 4.29 -4.80
C ASN A 155 -8.32 4.63 -6.19
N GLY A 156 -7.81 3.99 -7.23
CA GLY A 156 -8.18 4.24 -8.62
C GLY A 156 -9.55 3.68 -9.06
N GLY A 157 -10.34 3.13 -8.14
CA GLY A 157 -11.68 2.57 -8.43
C GLY A 157 -11.67 1.08 -8.78
N GLY A 158 -12.72 0.64 -9.44
CA GLY A 158 -13.00 -0.76 -9.78
C GLY A 158 -14.52 -1.05 -9.72
N SER A 159 -14.94 -2.11 -9.00
CA SER A 159 -16.33 -2.57 -9.00
C SER A 159 -16.83 -3.20 -7.67
N THR A 160 -16.16 -3.00 -6.54
CA THR A 160 -16.51 -3.71 -5.29
C THR A 160 -17.20 -2.84 -4.23
N THR A 161 -17.63 -1.63 -4.55
CA THR A 161 -18.33 -0.75 -3.59
C THR A 161 -19.52 -1.41 -2.94
N ASP A 162 -20.39 -2.12 -3.70
CA ASP A 162 -21.59 -2.72 -3.13
C ASP A 162 -21.28 -3.84 -2.14
N HIS A 163 -20.21 -4.60 -2.36
CA HIS A 163 -19.73 -5.60 -1.43
C HIS A 163 -19.22 -4.96 -0.12
N LEU A 164 -18.44 -3.88 -0.22
CA LEU A 164 -17.96 -3.11 0.93
C LEU A 164 -19.13 -2.49 1.72
N LEU A 165 -20.11 -1.93 1.03
CA LEU A 165 -21.32 -1.39 1.67
C LEU A 165 -22.13 -2.48 2.36
N THR A 166 -22.24 -3.66 1.76
CA THR A 166 -22.90 -4.81 2.41
C THR A 166 -22.21 -5.15 3.72
N ALA A 167 -20.88 -5.21 3.75
CA ALA A 167 -20.11 -5.46 4.97
C ALA A 167 -20.28 -4.37 6.05
N LEU A 168 -20.51 -3.12 5.65
CA LEU A 168 -20.55 -1.96 6.54
C LEU A 168 -21.94 -1.51 6.94
N THR A 169 -23.01 -1.94 6.24
CA THR A 169 -24.38 -1.45 6.46
C THR A 169 -25.40 -2.56 6.76
N GLN A 170 -24.91 -3.76 7.08
CA GLN A 170 -25.76 -4.91 7.31
C GLN A 170 -26.62 -4.72 8.59
N PRO A 171 -27.95 -4.54 8.50
CA PRO A 171 -28.78 -4.41 9.66
C PRO A 171 -29.12 -5.77 10.29
N ASP A 172 -29.30 -5.77 11.61
CA ASP A 172 -29.96 -6.88 12.27
C ASP A 172 -31.46 -6.83 11.94
N HIS A 173 -32.03 -7.93 11.52
CA HIS A 173 -33.43 -8.01 11.10
C HIS A 173 -34.31 -8.80 12.07
N ALA A 174 -33.70 -9.51 13.02
CA ALA A 174 -34.40 -10.26 14.06
C ALA A 174 -33.49 -10.51 15.27
N VAL A 175 -34.08 -10.90 16.39
CA VAL A 175 -33.34 -11.39 17.55
C VAL A 175 -33.90 -12.76 17.90
N THR A 176 -33.02 -13.77 18.00
CA THR A 176 -33.38 -15.11 18.45
C THR A 176 -33.26 -15.18 19.96
N VAL A 177 -34.36 -15.48 20.63
CA VAL A 177 -34.40 -15.64 22.08
C VAL A 177 -34.60 -17.12 22.41
N PRO A 178 -33.77 -17.74 23.25
CA PRO A 178 -33.93 -19.15 23.66
C PRO A 178 -35.24 -19.37 24.40
N ARG A 179 -35.79 -20.60 24.32
CA ARG A 179 -36.91 -21.00 25.14
C ARG A 179 -36.52 -20.99 26.62
N GLY A 180 -37.21 -20.25 27.44
CA GLY A 180 -36.84 -20.04 28.83
C GLY A 180 -36.28 -18.64 29.13
N GLY A 181 -36.18 -17.80 28.13
CA GLY A 181 -35.72 -16.40 28.25
C GLY A 181 -34.20 -16.26 28.24
N GLY A 182 -33.75 -15.04 28.49
CA GLY A 182 -32.35 -14.63 28.48
C GLY A 182 -32.04 -13.61 27.41
N GLN A 183 -30.79 -13.17 27.38
CA GLN A 183 -30.34 -12.25 26.37
C GLN A 183 -30.28 -12.98 25.02
N GLY A 184 -31.15 -12.61 24.10
CA GLY A 184 -31.14 -13.13 22.74
C GLY A 184 -29.87 -12.72 21.99
N TYR A 185 -29.68 -13.25 20.80
CA TYR A 185 -28.64 -12.80 19.90
C TYR A 185 -29.24 -12.30 18.57
N PRO A 186 -28.64 -11.26 18.00
CA PRO A 186 -29.17 -10.64 16.78
C PRO A 186 -28.94 -11.53 15.57
N GLN A 187 -29.86 -11.47 14.63
CA GLN A 187 -29.81 -12.12 13.33
C GLN A 187 -29.58 -11.08 12.24
N SER A 188 -28.60 -11.29 11.42
CA SER A 188 -28.33 -10.48 10.24
C SER A 188 -27.98 -11.37 9.04
N ARG A 189 -28.13 -10.85 7.82
CA ARG A 189 -27.71 -11.55 6.60
C ARG A 189 -26.22 -11.39 6.43
N LYS A 190 -25.40 -12.10 7.20
CA LYS A 190 -23.95 -12.01 7.16
C LYS A 190 -23.38 -12.82 6.01
N VAL A 191 -23.38 -12.24 4.82
CA VAL A 191 -22.74 -12.82 3.64
C VAL A 191 -21.22 -12.62 3.71
N TYR A 192 -20.81 -11.49 4.27
CA TYR A 192 -19.41 -11.09 4.42
C TYR A 192 -19.09 -10.78 5.89
N ALA A 193 -17.82 -10.59 6.20
CA ALA A 193 -17.40 -9.97 7.45
C ALA A 193 -18.15 -8.63 7.62
N THR A 194 -18.66 -8.34 8.82
CA THR A 194 -19.47 -7.16 9.06
C THR A 194 -18.86 -6.26 10.12
N TRP A 195 -19.01 -4.95 9.92
CA TRP A 195 -18.61 -3.94 10.88
C TRP A 195 -19.73 -2.93 11.11
N THR A 196 -20.32 -2.97 12.30
CA THR A 196 -21.45 -2.11 12.67
C THR A 196 -21.07 -0.92 13.56
N LYS A 197 -19.85 -0.94 14.13
CA LYS A 197 -19.31 0.13 14.97
C LYS A 197 -18.96 1.37 14.13
N PRO A 198 -18.67 2.53 14.76
CA PRO A 198 -18.33 3.78 14.05
C PRO A 198 -17.20 3.62 13.03
N ILE A 199 -17.31 4.38 11.94
CA ILE A 199 -16.25 4.52 10.92
C ILE A 199 -16.03 5.98 10.54
N VAL A 200 -14.79 6.26 10.12
CA VAL A 200 -14.40 7.45 9.37
C VAL A 200 -13.78 7.01 8.07
N VAL A 201 -14.18 7.61 6.96
CA VAL A 201 -13.61 7.31 5.65
C VAL A 201 -12.72 8.47 5.21
N LEU A 202 -11.49 8.15 4.77
CA LEU A 202 -10.56 9.12 4.20
C LEU A 202 -10.59 9.04 2.68
N CYS A 203 -10.68 10.21 2.01
CA CYS A 203 -10.57 10.31 0.55
C CYS A 203 -9.67 11.46 0.12
N ASN A 204 -9.21 11.44 -1.12
CA ASN A 204 -8.43 12.54 -1.71
C ASN A 204 -8.72 12.69 -3.21
N GLN A 205 -8.05 13.65 -3.84
CA GLN A 205 -8.18 13.95 -5.27
C GLN A 205 -7.81 12.79 -6.21
N ASN A 206 -7.18 11.75 -5.70
CA ASN A 206 -6.83 10.53 -6.43
C ASN A 206 -7.79 9.36 -6.13
N SER A 207 -8.77 9.57 -5.24
CA SER A 207 -9.89 8.63 -5.10
C SER A 207 -10.76 8.76 -6.34
N TYR A 208 -10.84 7.71 -7.17
CA TYR A 208 -11.42 7.77 -8.51
C TYR A 208 -12.50 6.71 -8.73
N SER A 209 -13.49 7.03 -9.58
CA SER A 209 -14.48 6.07 -10.08
C SER A 209 -15.23 5.35 -8.93
N ASN A 210 -15.14 4.05 -8.80
CA ASN A 210 -15.84 3.26 -7.77
C ASN A 210 -15.46 3.65 -6.34
N ALA A 211 -14.26 4.23 -6.11
CA ALA A 211 -13.88 4.80 -4.80
C ALA A 211 -14.65 6.10 -4.49
N GLU A 212 -15.03 6.86 -5.51
CA GLU A 212 -15.90 8.03 -5.36
C GLU A 212 -17.33 7.61 -5.03
N ILE A 213 -17.84 6.56 -5.70
CA ILE A 213 -19.15 5.96 -5.39
C ILE A 213 -19.20 5.50 -3.94
N PHE A 214 -18.16 4.82 -3.47
CA PHE A 214 -18.04 4.40 -2.07
C PHE A 214 -18.07 5.58 -1.11
N SER A 215 -17.25 6.59 -1.36
CA SER A 215 -17.17 7.81 -0.54
C SER A 215 -18.51 8.55 -0.49
N HIS A 216 -19.18 8.67 -1.66
CA HIS A 216 -20.51 9.26 -1.76
C HIS A 216 -21.57 8.46 -1.00
N ALA A 217 -21.56 7.14 -1.12
CA ALA A 217 -22.49 6.25 -0.43
C ALA A 217 -22.35 6.35 1.09
N ILE A 218 -21.13 6.37 1.63
CA ILE A 218 -20.87 6.53 3.06
C ILE A 218 -21.50 7.83 3.59
N LYS A 219 -21.36 8.93 2.83
CA LYS A 219 -21.97 10.22 3.18
C LYS A 219 -23.50 10.18 3.12
N ASN A 220 -24.08 9.67 2.03
CA ASN A 220 -25.53 9.65 1.82
C ASN A 220 -26.24 8.70 2.78
N LEU A 221 -25.68 7.53 3.04
CA LEU A 221 -26.21 6.56 3.99
C LEU A 221 -25.96 6.99 5.46
N LYS A 222 -25.25 8.09 5.67
CA LYS A 222 -24.84 8.55 7.02
C LYS A 222 -24.13 7.46 7.83
N ARG A 223 -23.45 6.54 7.12
CA ARG A 223 -22.78 5.40 7.75
C ARG A 223 -21.56 5.83 8.56
N GLY A 224 -20.92 6.93 8.21
CA GLY A 224 -19.75 7.48 8.89
C GLY A 224 -19.41 8.88 8.40
N LYS A 225 -18.36 9.46 8.98
CA LYS A 225 -17.83 10.74 8.52
C LYS A 225 -16.91 10.52 7.35
N LEU A 226 -17.04 11.37 6.32
CA LEU A 226 -16.08 11.47 5.21
C LEU A 226 -15.14 12.63 5.50
N VAL A 227 -13.84 12.39 5.43
CA VAL A 227 -12.77 13.35 5.72
C VAL A 227 -11.74 13.36 4.59
N GLY A 228 -11.30 14.53 4.19
CA GLY A 228 -10.30 14.70 3.16
C GLY A 228 -10.58 15.89 2.25
N VAL A 229 -10.15 15.79 1.02
CA VAL A 229 -10.40 16.77 -0.05
C VAL A 229 -11.32 16.16 -1.12
N PRO A 230 -11.92 16.98 -2.00
CA PRO A 230 -12.75 16.47 -3.09
C PRO A 230 -12.04 15.36 -3.89
N THR A 231 -12.81 14.36 -4.28
CA THR A 231 -12.36 13.25 -5.11
C THR A 231 -12.12 13.68 -6.56
N ALA A 232 -11.63 12.78 -7.42
CA ALA A 232 -11.23 13.10 -8.79
C ALA A 232 -12.37 13.67 -9.67
N GLY A 233 -13.63 13.31 -9.41
CA GLY A 233 -14.78 13.76 -10.21
C GLY A 233 -14.96 12.99 -11.54
N GLY A 234 -14.57 11.71 -11.56
CA GLY A 234 -14.54 10.90 -12.78
C GLY A 234 -15.25 9.56 -12.65
N VAL A 235 -16.52 9.57 -12.24
CA VAL A 235 -17.35 8.35 -12.20
C VAL A 235 -17.85 8.02 -13.60
N ILE A 236 -17.04 7.32 -14.38
CA ILE A 236 -17.35 6.93 -15.76
C ILE A 236 -16.76 5.56 -16.08
N SER A 237 -17.52 4.75 -16.83
CA SER A 237 -16.98 3.52 -17.42
C SER A 237 -16.02 3.88 -18.55
N THR A 238 -14.84 3.29 -18.53
CA THR A 238 -13.82 3.49 -19.56
C THR A 238 -13.59 2.20 -20.34
N GLY A 239 -13.22 2.33 -21.59
CA GLY A 239 -12.85 1.24 -22.47
C GLY A 239 -11.74 1.65 -23.42
N THR A 240 -11.13 0.69 -24.08
CA THR A 240 -10.17 0.91 -25.16
C THR A 240 -10.86 0.78 -26.50
N ALA A 241 -10.68 1.79 -27.36
CA ALA A 241 -11.03 1.70 -28.78
C ALA A 241 -9.74 1.68 -29.61
N ARG A 242 -9.68 0.79 -30.60
CA ARG A 242 -8.58 0.78 -31.57
C ARG A 242 -8.85 1.90 -32.58
N VAL A 243 -7.93 2.84 -32.70
CA VAL A 243 -8.11 4.03 -33.55
C VAL A 243 -7.56 3.82 -34.95
N MET A 244 -6.59 2.92 -35.09
CA MET A 244 -6.01 2.51 -36.39
C MET A 244 -5.63 1.03 -36.37
N ASP A 245 -5.68 0.38 -37.54
CA ASP A 245 -5.19 -0.98 -37.80
C ASP A 245 -3.69 -1.03 -37.98
#